data_0f253268b952d82499d2c032a53eaafb
#
_entry.id   0f253268b952d82499d2c032a53eaafb
#
_cell.length_a   1.000
_cell.length_b   1.000
_cell.length_c   1.000
_cell.angle_alpha   90.00
_cell.angle_beta   90.00
_cell.angle_gamma   90.00
#
_symmetry.space_group_name_H-M   'P 1'
#
loop_
_entity.id
_entity.type
_entity.pdbx_description
1 polymer ?
#
loop_
_entity_poly.entity_id
_entity_poly.type
_entity_poly.pdbx_seq_one_letter_code
_entity_poly.pdbx_strand_id
1 'polypeptide(L)'
;TRTARGADTTFTNRGFNDNKGDNDNWSTSGRLLFRQRLGKAGRTISANINYSFSNNEMAGLNQSLTQTDFDQDGVYDNDIVNQRFDQLSTNSSLSGRLVYTEPLAQTLFLEASYQYSWNLNKSKKDTYNSGSNDFSTSDMMYDYKGEVYDPTYSSSIVNRYINQRAGLTLSWQKEKINAQIGAQLNPTNTYNETNGKSYNSKVLNWSPEARVRYMFNDNTNLMVFYNGRSAQPSTSQLMPVPDNTNPLNISLGNPYLEPYFTHNLRANFRFTNMTSFTSVNASINGSLVQDAITNAQWYDQAGTQYSIPVNGPGTGNVNGHIMVNSPLGMSDFSIMSMTNARYNQSLSYIGTGTLDSDKYYDAENADFNYDQFHKDFPDLGNTDAFAKNKIQTMGITQMLRLTYRNDFVELVA
;
A
#
# COMPACT_ATOMS: atom_id res chain seq x y z
N THR A 1 -11.85 27.67 4.48
CA THR A 1 -12.71 27.20 5.58
C THR A 1 -13.81 28.24 5.82
N ARG A 2 -15.01 27.84 6.18
CA ARG A 2 -16.12 28.74 6.51
C ARG A 2 -16.50 28.55 7.96
N THR A 3 -16.52 29.59 8.73
CA THR A 3 -17.13 29.61 10.06
C THR A 3 -18.49 30.32 10.00
N ALA A 4 -19.52 29.69 10.56
CA ALA A 4 -20.84 30.32 10.70
C ALA A 4 -20.91 31.06 12.04
N ARG A 5 -21.18 32.35 12.00
CA ARG A 5 -21.43 33.17 13.15
C ARG A 5 -22.80 33.86 12.95
N GLY A 6 -23.83 33.30 13.55
CA GLY A 6 -25.21 33.79 13.31
C GLY A 6 -25.71 33.49 11.89
N ALA A 7 -26.29 34.44 11.21
CA ALA A 7 -26.79 34.33 9.84
C ALA A 7 -25.71 34.61 8.76
N ASP A 8 -24.52 35.12 9.16
CA ASP A 8 -23.45 35.43 8.23
C ASP A 8 -22.37 34.36 8.25
N THR A 9 -21.96 33.90 7.07
CA THR A 9 -20.80 33.03 6.87
C THR A 9 -19.61 33.86 6.43
N THR A 10 -18.53 33.86 7.21
CA THR A 10 -17.26 34.50 6.84
C THR A 10 -16.26 33.46 6.32
N PHE A 11 -15.46 33.85 5.35
CA PHE A 11 -14.34 33.03 4.88
C PHE A 11 -13.14 33.33 5.76
N THR A 12 -12.62 32.36 6.45
CA THR A 12 -11.41 32.47 7.24
C THR A 12 -10.16 32.00 6.49
N ASN A 13 -10.36 31.30 5.41
CA ASN A 13 -9.25 30.78 4.60
C ASN A 13 -9.74 30.57 3.15
N ARG A 14 -8.97 31.05 2.20
CA ARG A 14 -9.15 30.81 0.77
C ARG A 14 -7.80 30.71 0.06
N GLY A 15 -7.75 29.98 -1.04
CA GLY A 15 -6.50 29.85 -1.80
C GLY A 15 -6.71 29.13 -3.11
N PHE A 16 -5.66 29.12 -3.92
CA PHE A 16 -5.55 28.26 -5.08
C PHE A 16 -4.20 27.51 -5.07
N ASN A 17 -4.17 26.42 -5.79
CA ASN A 17 -2.95 25.62 -6.00
C ASN A 17 -2.91 25.21 -7.48
N ASP A 18 -1.77 25.45 -8.12
CA ASP A 18 -1.50 25.09 -9.51
C ASP A 18 -0.15 24.34 -9.58
N ASN A 19 -0.19 23.05 -9.82
CA ASN A 19 0.98 22.21 -9.97
C ASN A 19 1.11 21.79 -11.42
N LYS A 20 2.24 22.10 -12.03
CA LYS A 20 2.58 21.78 -13.42
C LYS A 20 3.90 21.06 -13.46
N GLY A 21 4.01 20.05 -14.31
CA GLY A 21 5.30 19.37 -14.48
C GLY A 21 5.28 18.30 -15.56
N ASP A 22 6.49 17.93 -15.94
CA ASP A 22 6.78 16.84 -16.87
C ASP A 22 7.38 15.67 -16.11
N ASN A 23 7.13 14.46 -16.60
CA ASN A 23 7.63 13.22 -16.02
C ASN A 23 8.11 12.27 -17.12
N ASP A 24 9.43 12.01 -17.12
CA ASP A 24 10.06 11.03 -18.00
C ASP A 24 10.44 9.77 -17.21
N ASN A 25 9.94 8.62 -17.68
CA ASN A 25 10.20 7.35 -17.02
C ASN A 25 10.63 6.28 -18.03
N TRP A 26 11.72 5.60 -17.75
CA TRP A 26 12.13 4.41 -18.47
C TRP A 26 12.52 3.27 -17.53
N SER A 27 12.32 2.04 -17.95
CA SER A 27 12.66 0.87 -17.16
C SER A 27 13.16 -0.28 -18.02
N THR A 28 14.02 -1.11 -17.43
CA THR A 28 14.48 -2.37 -18.02
C THR A 28 14.44 -3.48 -16.98
N SER A 29 14.12 -4.69 -17.42
CA SER A 29 14.12 -5.86 -16.55
C SER A 29 14.48 -7.11 -17.34
N GLY A 30 15.01 -8.12 -16.64
CA GLY A 30 15.33 -9.40 -17.23
C GLY A 30 15.22 -10.53 -16.23
N ARG A 31 15.06 -11.75 -16.75
CA ARG A 31 14.93 -12.96 -15.97
C ARG A 31 15.72 -14.08 -16.61
N LEU A 32 16.52 -14.78 -15.79
CA LEU A 32 17.22 -16.02 -16.13
C LEU A 32 16.69 -17.16 -15.27
N LEU A 33 16.29 -18.26 -15.89
CA LEU A 33 15.79 -19.44 -15.19
C LEU A 33 16.59 -20.67 -15.64
N PHE A 34 17.21 -21.35 -14.67
CA PHE A 34 17.88 -22.64 -14.85
C PHE A 34 17.09 -23.71 -14.09
N ARG A 35 16.93 -24.89 -14.69
CA ARG A 35 16.32 -26.07 -14.05
C ARG A 35 17.05 -27.33 -14.48
N GLN A 36 17.38 -28.21 -13.50
CA GLN A 36 18.08 -29.46 -13.73
C GLN A 36 17.46 -30.60 -12.91
N ARG A 37 17.29 -31.76 -13.53
CA ARG A 37 17.00 -33.01 -12.80
C ARG A 37 18.29 -33.61 -12.29
N LEU A 38 18.28 -34.16 -11.07
CA LEU A 38 19.44 -34.71 -10.39
C LEU A 38 19.24 -36.21 -10.12
N GLY A 39 19.48 -37.04 -11.12
CA GLY A 39 19.52 -38.49 -10.99
C GLY A 39 18.17 -39.11 -10.56
N LYS A 40 17.83 -39.10 -9.27
CA LYS A 40 16.61 -39.68 -8.71
C LYS A 40 15.34 -38.99 -9.26
N ALA A 41 14.33 -39.75 -9.61
CA ALA A 41 13.05 -39.24 -10.10
C ALA A 41 12.41 -38.30 -9.04
N GLY A 42 12.04 -37.07 -9.46
CA GLY A 42 11.51 -36.04 -8.59
C GLY A 42 12.54 -35.16 -7.88
N ARG A 43 13.83 -35.52 -7.91
CA ARG A 43 14.91 -34.67 -7.39
C ARG A 43 15.27 -33.60 -8.40
N THR A 44 15.18 -32.35 -8.02
CA THR A 44 15.45 -31.22 -8.92
C THR A 44 16.19 -30.09 -8.21
N ILE A 45 16.94 -29.33 -8.98
CA ILE A 45 17.46 -28.03 -8.59
C ILE A 45 17.00 -26.97 -9.59
N SER A 46 16.63 -25.82 -9.12
CA SER A 46 16.32 -24.67 -9.98
C SER A 46 16.92 -23.39 -9.41
N ALA A 47 17.41 -22.55 -10.30
CA ALA A 47 17.91 -21.22 -9.99
C ALA A 47 17.20 -20.18 -10.85
N ASN A 48 16.75 -19.11 -10.24
CA ASN A 48 16.09 -18.01 -10.91
C ASN A 48 16.77 -16.70 -10.50
N ILE A 49 17.18 -15.91 -11.48
CA ILE A 49 17.78 -14.59 -11.27
C ILE A 49 16.89 -13.58 -11.98
N ASN A 50 16.52 -12.52 -11.29
CA ASN A 50 15.77 -11.40 -11.86
C ASN A 50 16.53 -10.12 -11.56
N TYR A 51 16.52 -9.21 -12.52
CA TYR A 51 16.98 -7.85 -12.31
C TYR A 51 15.94 -6.87 -12.84
N SER A 52 15.87 -5.70 -12.24
CA SER A 52 15.14 -4.56 -12.81
C SER A 52 15.86 -3.25 -12.46
N PHE A 53 15.74 -2.32 -13.36
CA PHE A 53 16.21 -0.95 -13.19
C PHE A 53 15.13 -0.01 -13.73
N SER A 54 14.85 1.07 -13.00
CA SER A 54 14.00 2.16 -13.49
C SER A 54 14.61 3.51 -13.14
N ASN A 55 14.41 4.47 -14.02
CA ASN A 55 14.75 5.86 -13.87
C ASN A 55 13.50 6.70 -14.08
N ASN A 56 13.26 7.64 -13.17
CA ASN A 56 12.14 8.57 -13.24
C ASN A 56 12.65 9.98 -12.98
N GLU A 57 12.48 10.84 -13.97
CA GLU A 57 12.86 12.25 -13.91
C GLU A 57 11.59 13.09 -13.93
N MET A 58 11.42 13.93 -12.92
CA MET A 58 10.30 14.85 -12.79
C MET A 58 10.83 16.25 -12.65
N ALA A 59 10.24 17.17 -13.38
CA ALA A 59 10.53 18.61 -13.24
C ALA A 59 9.22 19.39 -13.30
N GLY A 60 9.08 20.42 -12.48
CA GLY A 60 7.83 21.17 -12.48
C GLY A 60 7.82 22.39 -11.58
N LEU A 61 6.66 23.02 -11.55
CA LEU A 61 6.35 24.16 -10.72
C LEU A 61 5.28 23.77 -9.68
N ASN A 62 5.49 24.17 -8.44
CA ASN A 62 4.54 24.13 -7.37
C ASN A 62 4.18 25.56 -7.00
N GLN A 63 2.96 25.97 -7.30
CA GLN A 63 2.50 27.34 -7.13
C GLN A 63 1.21 27.37 -6.33
N SER A 64 1.21 28.05 -5.19
CA SER A 64 -0.01 28.23 -4.40
C SER A 64 -0.02 29.59 -3.73
N LEU A 65 -1.24 30.10 -3.53
CA LEU A 65 -1.54 31.23 -2.69
C LEU A 65 -2.58 30.81 -1.67
N THR A 66 -2.25 30.94 -0.42
CA THR A 66 -3.18 30.76 0.69
C THR A 66 -3.40 32.11 1.36
N GLN A 67 -4.65 32.53 1.49
CA GLN A 67 -5.05 33.75 2.15
C GLN A 67 -5.86 33.41 3.40
N THR A 68 -5.41 33.91 4.54
CA THR A 68 -6.02 33.61 5.83
C THR A 68 -6.41 34.90 6.55
N ASP A 69 -7.65 34.97 7.07
CA ASP A 69 -8.16 36.06 7.88
C ASP A 69 -8.57 35.47 9.22
N PHE A 70 -7.63 35.46 10.16
CA PHE A 70 -7.86 34.89 11.50
C PHE A 70 -8.74 35.77 12.39
N ASP A 71 -8.50 37.08 12.32
CA ASP A 71 -9.14 38.05 13.20
C ASP A 71 -10.52 38.48 12.68
N GLN A 72 -10.86 38.03 11.46
CA GLN A 72 -12.10 38.36 10.75
C GLN A 72 -12.28 39.87 10.59
N ASP A 73 -11.19 40.59 10.44
CA ASP A 73 -11.18 42.04 10.22
C ASP A 73 -11.23 42.42 8.72
N GLY A 74 -11.17 41.40 7.84
CA GLY A 74 -11.16 41.56 6.38
C GLY A 74 -9.77 41.76 5.79
N VAL A 75 -8.73 41.72 6.62
CA VAL A 75 -7.33 41.73 6.18
C VAL A 75 -6.84 40.31 6.06
N TYR A 76 -6.30 39.96 4.91
CA TYR A 76 -5.81 38.61 4.65
C TYR A 76 -4.29 38.56 4.70
N ASP A 77 -3.77 37.66 5.51
CA ASP A 77 -2.38 37.23 5.44
C ASP A 77 -2.20 36.31 4.24
N ASN A 78 -1.16 36.58 3.44
CA ASN A 78 -0.88 35.81 2.24
C ASN A 78 0.30 34.89 2.48
N ASP A 79 0.08 33.59 2.32
CA ASP A 79 1.14 32.59 2.24
C ASP A 79 1.30 32.15 0.78
N ILE A 80 2.50 32.35 0.25
CA ILE A 80 2.81 32.16 -1.17
C ILE A 80 3.86 31.09 -1.30
N VAL A 81 3.52 30.02 -2.01
CA VAL A 81 4.48 29.04 -2.51
C VAL A 81 4.64 29.25 -4.01
N ASN A 82 5.84 29.58 -4.44
CA ASN A 82 6.20 29.73 -5.85
C ASN A 82 7.55 29.06 -6.08
N GLN A 83 7.51 27.74 -6.31
CA GLN A 83 8.67 26.87 -6.32
C GLN A 83 8.79 26.12 -7.63
N ARG A 84 10.01 25.92 -8.08
CA ARG A 84 10.40 24.94 -9.09
C ARG A 84 11.06 23.74 -8.41
N PHE A 85 10.80 22.56 -8.91
CA PHE A 85 11.49 21.37 -8.45
C PHE A 85 12.01 20.54 -9.62
N ASP A 86 13.17 19.92 -9.38
CA ASP A 86 13.75 18.87 -10.21
C ASP A 86 13.93 17.62 -9.34
N GLN A 87 13.39 16.51 -9.75
CA GLN A 87 13.48 15.25 -9.00
C GLN A 87 13.98 14.13 -9.90
N LEU A 88 15.03 13.46 -9.46
CA LEU A 88 15.56 12.25 -10.08
C LEU A 88 15.37 11.08 -9.12
N SER A 89 14.65 10.05 -9.55
CA SER A 89 14.45 8.84 -8.78
C SER A 89 14.93 7.62 -9.56
N THR A 90 15.82 6.83 -8.96
CA THR A 90 16.31 5.58 -9.55
C THR A 90 15.99 4.41 -8.64
N ASN A 91 15.52 3.33 -9.24
CA ASN A 91 15.29 2.07 -8.54
C ASN A 91 16.07 0.95 -9.24
N SER A 92 16.89 0.23 -8.47
CA SER A 92 17.65 -0.91 -8.94
C SER A 92 17.30 -2.11 -8.08
N SER A 93 16.98 -3.24 -8.67
CA SER A 93 16.74 -4.48 -7.94
C SER A 93 17.44 -5.67 -8.59
N LEU A 94 17.94 -6.55 -7.75
CA LEU A 94 18.52 -7.84 -8.12
C LEU A 94 18.00 -8.89 -7.14
N SER A 95 17.46 -9.99 -7.67
CA SER A 95 17.08 -11.12 -6.83
C SER A 95 17.55 -12.44 -7.43
N GLY A 96 18.02 -13.32 -6.57
CA GLY A 96 18.39 -14.70 -6.91
C GLY A 96 17.64 -15.66 -6.00
N ARG A 97 16.98 -16.67 -6.56
CA ARG A 97 16.33 -17.75 -5.81
C ARG A 97 16.85 -19.10 -6.27
N LEU A 98 17.30 -19.91 -5.30
CA LEU A 98 17.69 -21.29 -5.45
C LEU A 98 16.63 -22.17 -4.78
N VAL A 99 16.22 -23.24 -5.45
CA VAL A 99 15.26 -24.22 -4.93
C VAL A 99 15.79 -25.61 -5.19
N TYR A 100 15.85 -26.42 -4.13
CA TYR A 100 16.17 -27.83 -4.19
C TYR A 100 14.99 -28.65 -3.73
N THR A 101 14.59 -29.64 -4.52
CA THR A 101 13.49 -30.56 -4.19
C THR A 101 14.02 -31.97 -4.02
N GLU A 102 13.77 -32.58 -2.84
CA GLU A 102 14.09 -33.96 -2.51
C GLU A 102 12.82 -34.78 -2.39
N PRO A 103 12.64 -35.87 -3.15
CA PRO A 103 11.58 -36.84 -2.94
C PRO A 103 11.90 -37.71 -1.72
N LEU A 104 11.15 -37.53 -0.63
CA LEU A 104 11.25 -38.32 0.59
C LEU A 104 10.55 -39.68 0.42
N ALA A 105 9.40 -39.67 -0.27
CA ALA A 105 8.62 -40.85 -0.64
C ALA A 105 7.99 -40.64 -2.03
N GLN A 106 7.26 -41.61 -2.55
CA GLN A 106 6.57 -41.51 -3.84
C GLN A 106 5.59 -40.32 -3.91
N THR A 107 5.02 -39.96 -2.79
CA THR A 107 4.00 -38.90 -2.70
C THR A 107 4.42 -37.73 -1.82
N LEU A 108 5.62 -37.77 -1.25
CA LEU A 108 6.08 -36.78 -0.27
C LEU A 108 7.39 -36.15 -0.74
N PHE A 109 7.43 -34.84 -0.82
CA PHE A 109 8.57 -34.05 -1.29
C PHE A 109 8.91 -32.98 -0.26
N LEU A 110 10.19 -32.81 -0.01
CA LEU A 110 10.74 -31.70 0.75
C LEU A 110 11.40 -30.71 -0.21
N GLU A 111 10.99 -29.47 -0.14
CA GLU A 111 11.60 -28.36 -0.85
C GLU A 111 12.37 -27.49 0.13
N ALA A 112 13.66 -27.28 -0.15
CA ALA A 112 14.47 -26.26 0.50
C ALA A 112 14.70 -25.11 -0.48
N SER A 113 14.44 -23.89 -0.05
CA SER A 113 14.60 -22.70 -0.87
C SER A 113 15.42 -21.64 -0.17
N TYR A 114 16.25 -20.94 -0.94
CA TYR A 114 16.94 -19.76 -0.49
C TYR A 114 16.81 -18.67 -1.54
N GLN A 115 16.44 -17.46 -1.10
CA GLN A 115 16.34 -16.29 -1.94
C GLN A 115 17.14 -15.14 -1.31
N TYR A 116 17.90 -14.46 -2.12
CA TYR A 116 18.53 -13.19 -1.81
C TYR A 116 17.92 -12.11 -2.69
N SER A 117 17.50 -11.00 -2.11
CA SER A 117 16.97 -9.85 -2.84
C SER A 117 17.65 -8.59 -2.34
N TRP A 118 18.13 -7.80 -3.27
CA TRP A 118 18.73 -6.51 -3.04
C TRP A 118 17.95 -5.45 -3.83
N ASN A 119 17.59 -4.36 -3.16
CA ASN A 119 16.95 -3.20 -3.77
C ASN A 119 17.70 -1.95 -3.33
N LEU A 120 17.86 -1.02 -4.25
CA LEU A 120 18.43 0.29 -4.01
C LEU A 120 17.55 1.34 -4.68
N ASN A 121 16.92 2.17 -3.86
CA ASN A 121 16.17 3.34 -4.30
C ASN A 121 16.97 4.59 -3.95
N LYS A 122 17.15 5.47 -4.91
CA LYS A 122 17.72 6.79 -4.69
C LYS A 122 16.73 7.79 -5.24
N SER A 123 16.47 8.84 -4.49
CA SER A 123 15.67 9.97 -4.94
C SER A 123 16.35 11.25 -4.49
N LYS A 124 16.53 12.16 -5.42
CA LYS A 124 17.04 13.49 -5.14
C LYS A 124 16.04 14.48 -5.70
N LYS A 125 15.53 15.35 -4.84
CA LYS A 125 14.68 16.46 -5.21
C LYS A 125 15.42 17.74 -4.84
N ASP A 126 15.64 18.57 -5.82
CA ASP A 126 16.15 19.92 -5.63
C ASP A 126 14.99 20.89 -5.84
N THR A 127 14.74 21.76 -4.86
CA THR A 127 13.67 22.76 -4.90
C THR A 127 14.28 24.15 -4.88
N TYR A 128 13.69 25.05 -5.65
CA TYR A 128 14.13 26.44 -5.78
C TYR A 128 12.92 27.35 -5.61
N ASN A 129 13.05 28.37 -4.79
CA ASN A 129 12.07 29.45 -4.67
C ASN A 129 12.24 30.42 -5.82
N SER A 130 11.14 30.92 -6.36
CA SER A 130 11.13 31.97 -7.40
C SER A 130 11.85 33.21 -6.92
N GLY A 131 12.54 33.89 -7.82
CA GLY A 131 13.18 35.18 -7.57
C GLY A 131 12.20 36.32 -7.30
N SER A 132 10.92 36.12 -7.60
CA SER A 132 9.84 37.09 -7.38
C SER A 132 8.58 36.35 -6.96
N ASN A 133 7.87 36.92 -5.99
CA ASN A 133 6.55 36.48 -5.55
C ASN A 133 5.44 37.43 -6.06
N ASP A 134 5.70 38.17 -7.10
CA ASP A 134 4.67 38.99 -7.75
C ASP A 134 3.63 38.10 -8.40
N PHE A 135 2.39 38.21 -7.95
CA PHE A 135 1.24 37.53 -8.55
C PHE A 135 0.09 38.51 -8.74
N SER A 136 -0.53 38.47 -9.88
CA SER A 136 -1.88 38.98 -10.05
C SER A 136 -2.85 37.83 -9.72
N THR A 137 -4.02 38.13 -9.24
CA THR A 137 -5.01 37.22 -8.63
C THR A 137 -5.36 35.93 -9.39
N SER A 138 -4.80 35.65 -10.54
CA SER A 138 -5.06 34.47 -11.35
C SER A 138 -3.84 33.81 -12.01
N ASP A 139 -2.69 34.49 -12.09
CA ASP A 139 -1.51 33.96 -12.77
C ASP A 139 -0.25 34.23 -11.95
N MET A 140 0.30 33.21 -11.35
CA MET A 140 1.58 33.24 -10.67
C MET A 140 2.67 32.94 -11.69
N MET A 141 3.60 33.87 -11.90
CA MET A 141 4.73 33.66 -12.78
C MET A 141 5.97 33.25 -11.98
N TYR A 142 6.70 32.28 -12.50
CA TYR A 142 7.97 31.85 -11.91
C TYR A 142 9.13 32.62 -12.49
N ASP A 143 9.93 33.28 -11.64
CA ASP A 143 11.15 34.00 -12.05
C ASP A 143 12.39 33.11 -11.90
N TYR A 144 12.89 32.61 -13.02
CA TYR A 144 14.08 31.75 -13.07
C TYR A 144 15.40 32.50 -12.83
N LYS A 145 15.44 33.84 -13.02
CA LYS A 145 16.71 34.61 -12.94
C LYS A 145 17.15 34.87 -11.51
N GLY A 146 16.19 34.99 -10.62
CA GLY A 146 16.41 35.25 -9.20
C GLY A 146 16.17 34.04 -8.32
N GLU A 147 16.03 32.84 -8.90
CA GLU A 147 15.70 31.64 -8.10
C GLU A 147 16.76 31.32 -7.03
N VAL A 148 16.30 30.90 -5.87
CA VAL A 148 17.15 30.56 -4.72
C VAL A 148 16.88 29.13 -4.32
N TYR A 149 17.95 28.34 -4.19
CA TYR A 149 17.84 26.96 -3.71
C TYR A 149 17.24 26.91 -2.32
N ASP A 150 16.24 26.05 -2.15
CA ASP A 150 15.54 25.87 -0.89
C ASP A 150 15.93 24.52 -0.26
N PRO A 151 16.82 24.51 0.74
CA PRO A 151 17.24 23.29 1.40
C PRO A 151 16.13 22.62 2.21
N THR A 152 15.12 23.38 2.64
CA THR A 152 14.01 22.91 3.46
C THR A 152 13.12 21.93 2.68
N TYR A 153 12.84 22.27 1.42
CA TYR A 153 11.98 21.49 0.55
C TYR A 153 12.75 20.65 -0.46
N SER A 154 14.07 20.63 -0.34
CA SER A 154 14.96 19.75 -1.09
C SER A 154 15.25 18.49 -0.27
N SER A 155 15.40 17.36 -0.95
CA SER A 155 15.68 16.09 -0.28
C SER A 155 16.60 15.20 -1.08
N SER A 156 17.47 14.49 -0.37
CA SER A 156 18.29 13.40 -0.92
C SER A 156 18.05 12.16 -0.10
N ILE A 157 17.52 11.12 -0.75
CA ILE A 157 17.11 9.88 -0.10
C ILE A 157 17.87 8.74 -0.73
N VAL A 158 18.44 7.90 0.10
CA VAL A 158 18.99 6.60 -0.28
C VAL A 158 18.32 5.54 0.57
N ASN A 159 17.59 4.63 -0.05
CA ASN A 159 17.03 3.48 0.60
C ASN A 159 17.65 2.22 0.01
N ARG A 160 18.31 1.44 0.84
CA ARG A 160 18.87 0.13 0.50
C ARG A 160 18.19 -0.95 1.33
N TYR A 161 17.59 -1.87 0.64
CA TYR A 161 16.85 -2.96 1.23
C TYR A 161 17.46 -4.30 0.80
N ILE A 162 17.90 -5.09 1.78
CA ILE A 162 18.40 -6.46 1.58
C ILE A 162 17.44 -7.39 2.29
N ASN A 163 16.81 -8.27 1.55
CA ASN A 163 15.96 -9.32 2.08
C ASN A 163 16.53 -10.67 1.71
N GLN A 164 16.74 -11.50 2.71
CA GLN A 164 17.07 -12.91 2.54
C GLN A 164 15.84 -13.72 2.95
N ARG A 165 15.64 -14.85 2.30
CA ARG A 165 14.54 -15.73 2.60
C ARG A 165 15.02 -17.16 2.51
N ALA A 166 15.03 -17.85 3.64
CA ALA A 166 15.35 -19.27 3.72
C ALA A 166 14.09 -20.03 4.11
N GLY A 167 13.67 -21.01 3.32
CA GLY A 167 12.41 -21.69 3.51
C GLY A 167 12.49 -23.20 3.34
N LEU A 168 11.63 -23.87 4.08
CA LEU A 168 11.35 -25.31 3.93
C LEU A 168 9.86 -25.48 3.68
N THR A 169 9.54 -26.31 2.68
CA THR A 169 8.14 -26.64 2.33
C THR A 169 8.02 -28.15 2.17
N LEU A 170 7.08 -28.74 2.87
CA LEU A 170 6.70 -30.13 2.74
C LEU A 170 5.47 -30.24 1.84
N SER A 171 5.56 -31.01 0.76
CA SER A 171 4.50 -31.23 -0.21
C SER A 171 4.06 -32.69 -0.19
N TRP A 172 2.81 -32.93 0.05
CA TRP A 172 2.19 -34.24 -0.01
C TRP A 172 1.21 -34.30 -1.18
N GLN A 173 1.47 -35.20 -2.12
CA GLN A 173 0.70 -35.36 -3.35
C GLN A 173 0.15 -36.78 -3.44
N LYS A 174 -1.15 -36.93 -3.34
CA LYS A 174 -1.88 -38.18 -3.49
C LYS A 174 -3.11 -37.92 -4.39
N GLU A 175 -3.70 -38.96 -4.96
CA GLU A 175 -4.76 -38.83 -5.97
C GLU A 175 -5.82 -37.77 -5.69
N LYS A 176 -6.34 -37.71 -4.45
CA LYS A 176 -7.40 -36.78 -4.05
C LYS A 176 -6.92 -35.57 -3.26
N ILE A 177 -5.67 -35.57 -2.79
CA ILE A 177 -5.16 -34.52 -1.94
C ILE A 177 -3.79 -34.05 -2.41
N ASN A 178 -3.65 -32.73 -2.51
CA ASN A 178 -2.37 -32.07 -2.67
C ASN A 178 -2.27 -31.05 -1.54
N ALA A 179 -1.40 -31.32 -0.58
CA ALA A 179 -1.19 -30.47 0.57
C ALA A 179 0.28 -29.99 0.61
N GLN A 180 0.47 -28.73 0.90
CA GLN A 180 1.76 -28.13 1.11
C GLN A 180 1.70 -27.32 2.40
N ILE A 181 2.73 -27.46 3.20
CA ILE A 181 2.94 -26.62 4.38
C ILE A 181 4.40 -26.21 4.42
N GLY A 182 4.64 -24.95 4.64
CA GLY A 182 5.99 -24.38 4.65
C GLY A 182 6.10 -23.24 5.62
N ALA A 183 7.33 -22.94 5.95
CA ALA A 183 7.71 -21.75 6.69
C ALA A 183 9.01 -21.20 6.13
N GLN A 184 9.13 -19.90 6.15
CA GLN A 184 10.29 -19.17 5.66
C GLN A 184 10.75 -18.19 6.73
N LEU A 185 12.05 -18.09 6.93
CA LEU A 185 12.68 -17.04 7.71
C LEU A 185 13.14 -15.93 6.78
N ASN A 186 12.83 -14.71 7.13
CA ASN A 186 13.07 -13.54 6.28
C ASN A 186 13.89 -12.49 7.05
N PRO A 187 15.20 -12.66 7.21
CA PRO A 187 16.04 -11.58 7.70
C PRO A 187 16.09 -10.46 6.66
N THR A 188 15.80 -9.28 7.14
CA THR A 188 15.75 -8.05 6.35
C THR A 188 16.69 -7.03 6.97
N ASN A 189 17.46 -6.36 6.13
CA ASN A 189 18.28 -5.23 6.52
C ASN A 189 17.89 -4.05 5.64
N THR A 190 17.41 -2.99 6.29
CA THR A 190 17.00 -1.74 5.63
C THR A 190 17.94 -0.63 6.09
N TYR A 191 18.54 0.04 5.14
CA TYR A 191 19.33 1.26 5.34
C TYR A 191 18.63 2.40 4.65
N ASN A 192 18.26 3.41 5.42
CA ASN A 192 17.66 4.65 4.95
C ASN A 192 18.60 5.79 5.29
N GLU A 193 18.82 6.67 4.34
CA GLU A 193 19.54 7.92 4.52
C GLU A 193 18.70 9.04 3.91
N THR A 194 18.51 10.11 4.67
CA THR A 194 17.79 11.30 4.22
C THR A 194 18.55 12.52 4.66
N ASN A 195 18.97 13.35 3.70
CA ASN A 195 19.71 14.59 3.93
C ASN A 195 20.92 14.40 4.88
N GLY A 196 21.64 13.30 4.71
CA GLY A 196 22.82 12.96 5.53
C GLY A 196 22.54 12.33 6.89
N LYS A 197 21.26 12.23 7.30
CA LYS A 197 20.87 11.46 8.48
C LYS A 197 20.56 10.03 8.07
N SER A 198 21.16 9.04 8.72
CA SER A 198 20.97 7.64 8.37
C SER A 198 20.28 6.84 9.47
N TYR A 199 19.43 5.93 9.06
CA TYR A 199 18.75 4.97 9.92
C TYR A 199 18.93 3.56 9.36
N ASN A 200 19.27 2.59 10.23
CA ASN A 200 19.49 1.21 9.86
C ASN A 200 18.60 0.29 10.71
N SER A 201 17.78 -0.51 10.06
CA SER A 201 16.91 -1.48 10.72
C SER A 201 17.24 -2.90 10.29
N LYS A 202 17.32 -3.81 11.25
CA LYS A 202 17.48 -5.24 11.01
C LYS A 202 16.32 -5.97 11.64
N VAL A 203 15.53 -6.65 10.84
CA VAL A 203 14.33 -7.36 11.28
C VAL A 203 14.42 -8.81 10.84
N LEU A 204 14.09 -9.72 11.73
CA LEU A 204 13.90 -11.13 11.42
C LEU A 204 12.40 -11.43 11.45
N ASN A 205 11.84 -11.69 10.27
CA ASN A 205 10.45 -12.07 10.12
C ASN A 205 10.34 -13.54 9.72
N TRP A 206 9.17 -14.10 9.90
CA TRP A 206 8.83 -15.42 9.40
C TRP A 206 7.56 -15.36 8.55
N SER A 207 7.48 -16.20 7.53
CA SER A 207 6.37 -16.24 6.59
C SER A 207 5.88 -17.67 6.48
N PRO A 208 4.79 -18.02 7.18
CA PRO A 208 4.17 -19.32 7.03
C PRO A 208 3.35 -19.37 5.74
N GLU A 209 3.31 -20.53 5.12
CA GLU A 209 2.43 -20.81 4.00
C GLU A 209 1.79 -22.19 4.14
N ALA A 210 0.56 -22.31 3.73
CA ALA A 210 -0.15 -23.58 3.64
C ALA A 210 -1.07 -23.58 2.42
N ARG A 211 -1.07 -24.67 1.70
CA ARG A 211 -1.99 -24.92 0.58
C ARG A 211 -2.53 -26.31 0.70
N VAL A 212 -3.84 -26.45 0.58
CA VAL A 212 -4.52 -27.73 0.51
C VAL A 212 -5.47 -27.69 -0.67
N ARG A 213 -5.34 -28.64 -1.57
CA ARG A 213 -6.32 -28.94 -2.59
C ARG A 213 -6.87 -30.34 -2.32
N TYR A 214 -8.18 -30.44 -2.13
CA TYR A 214 -8.88 -31.69 -1.94
C TYR A 214 -9.87 -31.90 -3.07
N MET A 215 -9.79 -33.05 -3.73
CA MET A 215 -10.70 -33.49 -4.80
C MET A 215 -11.67 -34.50 -4.21
N PHE A 216 -12.91 -34.10 -3.95
CA PHE A 216 -13.97 -35.03 -3.49
C PHE A 216 -14.26 -36.10 -4.58
N ASN A 217 -14.31 -35.60 -5.83
CA ASN A 217 -14.38 -36.36 -7.07
C ASN A 217 -13.85 -35.49 -8.22
N ASP A 218 -13.90 -35.97 -9.47
CA ASP A 218 -13.39 -35.26 -10.65
C ASP A 218 -14.07 -33.92 -10.89
N ASN A 219 -15.29 -33.76 -10.40
CA ASN A 219 -16.13 -32.58 -10.63
C ASN A 219 -16.26 -31.67 -9.40
N THR A 220 -15.70 -32.09 -8.25
CA THR A 220 -15.83 -31.35 -6.98
C THR A 220 -14.47 -31.21 -6.32
N ASN A 221 -14.04 -29.99 -6.10
CA ASN A 221 -12.80 -29.73 -5.40
C ASN A 221 -12.88 -28.49 -4.47
N LEU A 222 -12.08 -28.53 -3.43
CA LEU A 222 -11.85 -27.42 -2.52
C LEU A 222 -10.35 -27.11 -2.53
N MET A 223 -9.99 -25.85 -2.68
CA MET A 223 -8.63 -25.35 -2.54
C MET A 223 -8.60 -24.28 -1.46
N VAL A 224 -7.74 -24.46 -0.48
CA VAL A 224 -7.47 -23.49 0.58
C VAL A 224 -5.99 -23.10 0.48
N PHE A 225 -5.73 -21.82 0.51
CA PHE A 225 -4.40 -21.26 0.50
C PHE A 225 -4.29 -20.19 1.58
N TYR A 226 -3.26 -20.31 2.40
CA TYR A 226 -2.89 -19.33 3.40
C TYR A 226 -1.44 -18.90 3.17
N ASN A 227 -1.17 -17.61 3.28
CA ASN A 227 0.19 -17.11 3.39
C ASN A 227 0.26 -15.90 4.32
N GLY A 228 1.29 -15.91 5.16
CA GLY A 228 1.69 -14.77 5.97
C GLY A 228 2.89 -14.06 5.33
N ARG A 229 2.91 -12.74 5.41
CA ARG A 229 3.99 -11.94 4.86
C ARG A 229 4.22 -10.66 5.65
N SER A 230 5.47 -10.42 6.03
CA SER A 230 5.89 -9.11 6.50
C SER A 230 6.17 -8.16 5.34
N ALA A 231 5.88 -6.88 5.54
CA ALA A 231 6.25 -5.82 4.63
C ALA A 231 6.82 -4.62 5.41
N GLN A 232 7.69 -3.88 4.74
CA GLN A 232 8.34 -2.69 5.30
C GLN A 232 7.54 -1.43 4.94
N PRO A 233 7.60 -0.37 5.77
CA PRO A 233 7.14 0.94 5.38
C PRO A 233 7.80 1.40 4.08
N SER A 234 7.12 2.21 3.30
CA SER A 234 7.70 2.83 2.12
C SER A 234 8.73 3.90 2.50
N THR A 235 9.63 4.22 1.59
CA THR A 235 10.64 5.27 1.81
C THR A 235 9.97 6.63 2.12
N SER A 236 8.89 6.97 1.42
CA SER A 236 8.14 8.21 1.66
C SER A 236 7.49 8.24 3.05
N GLN A 237 7.04 7.09 3.56
CA GLN A 237 6.49 7.01 4.93
C GLN A 237 7.56 7.15 6.01
N LEU A 238 8.80 6.74 5.72
CA LEU A 238 9.92 6.83 6.67
C LEU A 238 10.64 8.18 6.62
N MET A 239 10.39 8.97 5.57
CA MET A 239 11.13 10.19 5.29
C MET A 239 10.75 11.32 6.25
N PRO A 240 11.66 11.79 7.12
CA PRO A 240 11.37 12.87 8.06
C PRO A 240 11.51 14.26 7.39
N VAL A 241 10.88 14.44 6.24
CA VAL A 241 10.81 15.71 5.53
C VAL A 241 9.35 16.02 5.24
N PRO A 242 8.84 17.16 5.73
CA PRO A 242 7.47 17.56 5.46
C PRO A 242 7.22 17.77 3.95
N ASP A 243 6.11 17.27 3.48
CA ASP A 243 5.60 17.60 2.14
C ASP A 243 4.60 18.74 2.27
N ASN A 244 4.98 19.90 1.77
CA ASN A 244 4.20 21.14 1.78
C ASN A 244 3.63 21.50 0.40
N THR A 245 3.57 20.57 -0.52
CA THR A 245 2.96 20.77 -1.85
C THR A 245 1.56 21.40 -1.76
N ASN A 246 0.88 21.14 -0.64
CA ASN A 246 -0.32 21.84 -0.23
C ASN A 246 -0.14 22.40 1.19
N PRO A 247 0.04 23.73 1.35
CA PRO A 247 0.27 24.34 2.67
C PRO A 247 -0.83 24.11 3.70
N LEU A 248 -2.06 23.82 3.26
CA LEU A 248 -3.18 23.47 4.14
C LEU A 248 -3.23 21.99 4.51
N ASN A 249 -2.34 21.17 3.94
CA ASN A 249 -2.30 19.74 4.20
C ASN A 249 -0.86 19.25 4.17
N ILE A 250 -0.20 19.30 5.32
CA ILE A 250 1.19 18.92 5.49
C ILE A 250 1.29 17.44 5.79
N SER A 251 1.95 16.71 4.91
CA SER A 251 2.22 15.29 5.10
C SER A 251 3.62 15.08 5.67
N LEU A 252 3.69 14.38 6.78
CA LEU A 252 4.92 14.06 7.50
C LEU A 252 5.28 12.60 7.26
N GLY A 253 6.57 12.28 7.23
CA GLY A 253 7.01 10.90 7.36
C GLY A 253 7.12 10.49 8.83
N ASN A 254 7.49 9.24 9.11
CA ASN A 254 7.74 8.76 10.46
C ASN A 254 8.89 7.74 10.45
N PRO A 255 10.08 8.10 10.91
CA PRO A 255 11.24 7.19 10.94
C PRO A 255 11.08 6.04 11.93
N TYR A 256 10.12 6.11 12.87
CA TYR A 256 9.84 5.10 13.88
C TYR A 256 8.84 4.02 13.45
N LEU A 257 8.41 4.04 12.19
CA LEU A 257 7.51 3.00 11.69
C LEU A 257 8.15 1.62 11.72
N GLU A 258 7.39 0.67 12.23
CA GLU A 258 7.75 -0.74 12.25
C GLU A 258 7.15 -1.49 11.04
N PRO A 259 7.74 -2.62 10.66
CA PRO A 259 7.15 -3.52 9.66
C PRO A 259 5.78 -4.02 10.10
N TYR A 260 4.89 -4.20 9.14
CA TYR A 260 3.58 -4.80 9.37
C TYR A 260 3.52 -6.22 8.82
N PHE A 261 2.60 -7.02 9.36
CA PHE A 261 2.41 -8.41 8.91
C PHE A 261 1.03 -8.60 8.30
N THR A 262 1.02 -9.18 7.09
CA THR A 262 -0.22 -9.45 6.36
C THR A 262 -0.51 -10.95 6.34
N HIS A 263 -1.67 -11.34 6.84
CA HIS A 263 -2.24 -12.67 6.72
C HIS A 263 -3.21 -12.69 5.55
N ASN A 264 -3.02 -13.60 4.60
CA ASN A 264 -3.95 -13.80 3.49
C ASN A 264 -4.49 -15.22 3.52
N LEU A 265 -5.80 -15.34 3.47
CA LEU A 265 -6.52 -16.59 3.33
C LEU A 265 -7.37 -16.56 2.07
N ARG A 266 -7.25 -17.60 1.27
CA ARG A 266 -8.11 -17.81 0.10
C ARG A 266 -8.66 -19.23 0.12
N ALA A 267 -9.98 -19.36 -0.02
CA ALA A 267 -10.63 -20.64 -0.23
C ALA A 267 -11.47 -20.58 -1.50
N ASN A 268 -11.40 -21.62 -2.31
CA ASN A 268 -12.19 -21.77 -3.52
C ASN A 268 -12.82 -23.15 -3.54
N PHE A 269 -14.13 -23.21 -3.67
CA PHE A 269 -14.89 -24.42 -3.83
C PHE A 269 -15.52 -24.45 -5.20
N ARG A 270 -15.38 -25.55 -5.89
CA ARG A 270 -16.01 -25.81 -7.18
C ARG A 270 -16.74 -27.13 -7.16
N PHE A 271 -17.99 -27.10 -7.57
CA PHE A 271 -18.83 -28.26 -7.82
C PHE A 271 -19.43 -28.16 -9.22
N THR A 272 -19.44 -29.27 -9.94
CA THR A 272 -20.12 -29.37 -11.24
C THR A 272 -20.81 -30.72 -11.33
N ASN A 273 -22.10 -30.73 -11.64
CA ASN A 273 -22.84 -31.94 -11.96
C ASN A 273 -23.08 -32.00 -13.47
N MET A 274 -22.43 -32.92 -14.13
CA MET A 274 -22.50 -33.08 -15.59
C MET A 274 -23.85 -33.61 -16.06
N THR A 275 -24.61 -34.31 -15.21
CA THR A 275 -25.93 -34.85 -15.55
C THR A 275 -27.02 -33.80 -15.48
N SER A 276 -26.98 -32.97 -14.45
CA SER A 276 -27.95 -31.87 -14.27
C SER A 276 -27.46 -30.52 -14.81
N PHE A 277 -26.24 -30.45 -15.36
CA PHE A 277 -25.58 -29.21 -15.80
C PHE A 277 -25.55 -28.12 -14.72
N THR A 278 -25.62 -28.51 -13.46
CA THR A 278 -25.56 -27.58 -12.33
C THR A 278 -24.12 -27.34 -11.93
N SER A 279 -23.75 -26.08 -11.76
CA SER A 279 -22.43 -25.69 -11.26
C SER A 279 -22.55 -24.73 -10.08
N VAL A 280 -21.67 -24.92 -9.10
CA VAL A 280 -21.48 -24.02 -7.95
C VAL A 280 -20.02 -23.64 -7.85
N ASN A 281 -19.76 -22.34 -7.86
CA ASN A 281 -18.44 -21.80 -7.59
C ASN A 281 -18.57 -20.88 -6.38
N ALA A 282 -17.81 -21.16 -5.34
CA ALA A 282 -17.74 -20.31 -4.17
C ALA A 282 -16.29 -19.96 -3.86
N SER A 283 -16.05 -18.71 -3.50
CA SER A 283 -14.74 -18.27 -3.05
C SER A 283 -14.85 -17.31 -1.88
N ILE A 284 -13.87 -17.39 -0.98
CA ILE A 284 -13.66 -16.42 0.08
C ILE A 284 -12.20 -16.01 0.04
N ASN A 285 -11.95 -14.70 0.10
CA ASN A 285 -10.63 -14.13 0.18
C ASN A 285 -10.62 -13.16 1.35
N GLY A 286 -9.72 -13.38 2.30
CA GLY A 286 -9.53 -12.52 3.47
C GLY A 286 -8.09 -12.03 3.55
N SER A 287 -7.92 -10.79 3.97
CA SER A 287 -6.63 -10.21 4.32
C SER A 287 -6.77 -9.50 5.66
N LEU A 288 -5.87 -9.83 6.58
CA LEU A 288 -5.72 -9.16 7.87
C LEU A 288 -4.31 -8.61 7.94
N VAL A 289 -4.18 -7.33 8.23
CA VAL A 289 -2.89 -6.66 8.40
C VAL A 289 -2.72 -6.34 9.88
N GLN A 290 -1.77 -6.98 10.50
CA GLN A 290 -1.34 -6.71 11.87
C GLN A 290 -0.29 -5.59 11.84
N ASP A 291 -0.31 -4.69 12.85
CA ASP A 291 0.55 -3.52 12.95
C ASP A 291 0.47 -2.63 11.68
N ALA A 292 -0.73 -2.54 11.13
CA ALA A 292 -0.98 -1.83 9.87
C ALA A 292 -0.55 -0.37 9.96
N ILE A 293 0.14 0.09 8.93
CA ILE A 293 0.46 1.52 8.84
C ILE A 293 -0.82 2.26 8.46
N THR A 294 -1.18 3.21 9.31
CA THR A 294 -2.34 4.09 9.16
C THR A 294 -1.92 5.53 9.41
N ASN A 295 -2.81 6.49 9.23
CA ASN A 295 -2.51 7.90 9.45
C ASN A 295 -3.13 8.40 10.76
N ALA A 296 -2.35 9.19 11.50
CA ALA A 296 -2.83 10.09 12.53
C ALA A 296 -2.92 11.50 11.93
N GLN A 297 -4.05 12.16 12.13
CA GLN A 297 -4.34 13.47 11.56
C GLN A 297 -4.79 14.42 12.66
N TRP A 298 -4.34 15.66 12.60
CA TRP A 298 -4.81 16.73 13.48
C TRP A 298 -4.81 18.07 12.73
N TYR A 299 -5.40 19.07 13.34
CA TYR A 299 -5.45 20.44 12.81
C TYR A 299 -4.80 21.38 13.80
N ASP A 300 -4.06 22.37 13.29
CA ASP A 300 -3.59 23.50 14.08
C ASP A 300 -4.69 24.58 14.25
N GLN A 301 -4.33 25.66 14.92
CA GLN A 301 -5.26 26.79 15.09
C GLN A 301 -5.56 27.51 13.77
N ALA A 302 -4.64 27.45 12.81
CA ALA A 302 -4.79 28.00 11.47
C ALA A 302 -5.73 27.19 10.56
N GLY A 303 -6.09 25.98 10.99
CA GLY A 303 -6.86 25.03 10.19
C GLY A 303 -6.00 24.22 9.21
N THR A 304 -4.67 24.28 9.32
CA THR A 304 -3.76 23.41 8.57
C THR A 304 -3.87 21.98 9.08
N GLN A 305 -4.07 21.05 8.18
CA GLN A 305 -4.11 19.63 8.50
C GLN A 305 -2.71 19.03 8.46
N TYR A 306 -2.34 18.37 9.53
CA TYR A 306 -1.13 17.53 9.59
C TYR A 306 -1.51 16.06 9.53
N SER A 307 -0.71 15.28 8.83
CA SER A 307 -0.89 13.82 8.71
C SER A 307 0.46 13.11 8.87
N ILE A 308 0.53 12.17 9.81
CA ILE A 308 1.72 11.35 10.07
C ILE A 308 1.35 9.86 10.01
N PRO A 309 2.10 9.02 9.28
CA PRO A 309 1.88 7.58 9.30
C PRO A 309 2.34 6.97 10.63
N VAL A 310 1.54 6.07 11.18
CA VAL A 310 1.80 5.38 12.45
C VAL A 310 1.39 3.92 12.36
N ASN A 311 1.98 3.04 13.18
CA ASN A 311 1.51 1.68 13.29
C ASN A 311 0.22 1.63 14.13
N GLY A 312 -0.79 0.96 13.64
CA GLY A 312 -2.07 0.78 14.31
C GLY A 312 -2.42 -0.69 14.55
N PRO A 313 -3.45 -0.99 15.34
CA PRO A 313 -3.76 -2.34 15.80
C PRO A 313 -4.26 -3.30 14.73
N GLY A 314 -4.36 -2.88 13.48
CA GLY A 314 -4.70 -3.75 12.37
C GLY A 314 -5.93 -3.32 11.57
N THR A 315 -5.89 -3.71 10.32
CA THR A 315 -6.96 -3.51 9.33
C THR A 315 -7.23 -4.82 8.62
N GLY A 316 -8.39 -4.95 7.99
CA GLY A 316 -8.66 -6.19 7.27
C GLY A 316 -9.84 -6.08 6.31
N ASN A 317 -9.85 -7.00 5.36
CA ASN A 317 -10.95 -7.14 4.44
C ASN A 317 -11.27 -8.63 4.21
N VAL A 318 -12.54 -8.89 3.92
CA VAL A 318 -13.03 -10.21 3.51
C VAL A 318 -13.98 -10.01 2.34
N ASN A 319 -13.75 -10.77 1.27
CA ASN A 319 -14.61 -10.81 0.09
C ASN A 319 -15.06 -12.24 -0.15
N GLY A 320 -16.36 -12.45 -0.20
CA GLY A 320 -17.02 -13.70 -0.51
C GLY A 320 -17.76 -13.61 -1.84
N HIS A 321 -17.68 -14.68 -2.63
CA HIS A 321 -18.38 -14.81 -3.89
C HIS A 321 -18.98 -16.20 -3.99
N ILE A 322 -20.27 -16.29 -4.32
CA ILE A 322 -20.95 -17.54 -4.60
C ILE A 322 -21.71 -17.37 -5.89
N MET A 323 -21.46 -18.25 -6.84
CA MET A 323 -22.19 -18.35 -8.10
C MET A 323 -22.78 -19.74 -8.25
N VAL A 324 -24.06 -19.79 -8.48
CA VAL A 324 -24.81 -21.01 -8.80
C VAL A 324 -25.42 -20.84 -10.18
N ASN A 325 -25.20 -21.82 -11.04
CA ASN A 325 -25.83 -21.91 -12.34
C ASN A 325 -26.50 -23.29 -12.46
N SER A 326 -27.77 -23.30 -12.78
CA SER A 326 -28.54 -24.54 -12.89
C SER A 326 -29.67 -24.41 -13.91
N PRO A 327 -29.89 -25.42 -14.76
CA PRO A 327 -31.15 -25.54 -15.48
C PRO A 327 -32.31 -25.75 -14.50
N LEU A 328 -33.50 -25.27 -14.84
CA LEU A 328 -34.72 -25.47 -14.06
C LEU A 328 -35.43 -26.75 -14.53
N GLY A 329 -34.95 -27.89 -14.01
CA GLY A 329 -35.45 -29.18 -14.41
C GLY A 329 -35.07 -29.57 -15.87
N MET A 330 -36.03 -30.10 -16.60
CA MET A 330 -35.89 -30.47 -18.04
C MET A 330 -36.48 -29.39 -18.97
N SER A 331 -36.60 -28.15 -18.45
CA SER A 331 -37.12 -27.03 -19.24
C SER A 331 -36.01 -26.25 -19.93
N ASP A 332 -36.40 -25.44 -20.91
CA ASP A 332 -35.50 -24.53 -21.61
C ASP A 332 -35.05 -23.31 -20.74
N PHE A 333 -35.41 -23.33 -19.47
CA PHE A 333 -35.03 -22.29 -18.54
C PHE A 333 -33.79 -22.68 -17.72
N SER A 334 -32.93 -21.70 -17.52
CA SER A 334 -31.80 -21.79 -16.58
C SER A 334 -31.75 -20.57 -15.68
N ILE A 335 -31.29 -20.78 -14.45
CA ILE A 335 -31.09 -19.72 -13.46
C ILE A 335 -29.61 -19.59 -13.12
N MET A 336 -29.11 -18.38 -13.13
CA MET A 336 -27.82 -18.04 -12.55
C MET A 336 -28.04 -17.07 -11.39
N SER A 337 -27.53 -17.48 -10.23
CA SER A 337 -27.52 -16.65 -9.02
C SER A 337 -26.07 -16.34 -8.67
N MET A 338 -25.74 -15.06 -8.49
CA MET A 338 -24.43 -14.61 -8.07
C MET A 338 -24.56 -13.67 -6.89
N THR A 339 -23.95 -14.06 -5.78
CA THR A 339 -23.88 -13.26 -4.55
C THR A 339 -22.44 -12.86 -4.30
N ASN A 340 -22.21 -11.56 -4.14
CA ASN A 340 -20.94 -11.02 -3.69
C ASN A 340 -21.15 -10.34 -2.34
N ALA A 341 -20.35 -10.70 -1.36
CA ALA A 341 -20.31 -10.07 -0.05
C ALA A 341 -18.92 -9.54 0.21
N ARG A 342 -18.82 -8.31 0.69
CA ARG A 342 -17.56 -7.70 1.08
C ARG A 342 -17.67 -7.08 2.46
N TYR A 343 -16.63 -7.23 3.23
CA TYR A 343 -16.43 -6.54 4.50
C TYR A 343 -15.05 -5.92 4.48
N ASN A 344 -14.96 -4.65 4.85
CA ASN A 344 -13.70 -3.93 4.98
C ASN A 344 -13.68 -3.19 6.31
N GLN A 345 -12.55 -3.27 7.00
CA GLN A 345 -12.28 -2.52 8.21
C GLN A 345 -10.99 -1.73 8.01
N SER A 346 -11.07 -0.43 8.12
CA SER A 346 -9.92 0.49 8.16
C SER A 346 -9.89 1.22 9.50
N LEU A 347 -8.71 1.74 9.81
CA LEU A 347 -8.44 2.46 11.03
C LEU A 347 -7.64 3.71 10.70
N SER A 348 -7.95 4.81 11.40
CA SER A 348 -7.15 6.03 11.43
C SER A 348 -7.23 6.64 12.84
N TYR A 349 -6.36 7.59 13.12
CA TYR A 349 -6.39 8.36 14.35
C TYR A 349 -6.68 9.82 14.03
N ILE A 350 -7.54 10.43 14.81
CA ILE A 350 -7.94 11.83 14.63
C ILE A 350 -7.69 12.55 15.96
N GLY A 351 -6.97 13.67 15.93
CA GLY A 351 -6.73 14.51 17.07
C GLY A 351 -8.04 15.01 17.67
N THR A 352 -8.21 14.88 18.98
CA THR A 352 -9.44 15.27 19.71
C THR A 352 -9.53 16.74 20.06
N GLY A 353 -8.43 17.49 19.84
CA GLY A 353 -8.33 18.92 20.03
C GLY A 353 -7.24 19.50 19.15
N THR A 354 -6.99 20.80 19.26
CA THR A 354 -5.79 21.37 18.66
C THR A 354 -4.58 20.88 19.44
N LEU A 355 -3.80 19.98 18.84
CA LEU A 355 -2.45 19.73 19.31
C LEU A 355 -1.68 21.02 19.15
N ASP A 356 -0.89 21.36 20.17
CA ASP A 356 0.06 22.47 20.08
C ASP A 356 1.10 22.11 19.00
N SER A 357 0.85 22.54 17.77
CA SER A 357 1.68 22.23 16.61
C SER A 357 3.08 22.78 16.78
N ASP A 358 3.22 23.94 17.45
CA ASP A 358 4.50 24.60 17.67
C ASP A 358 5.43 23.78 18.58
N LYS A 359 4.86 22.85 19.35
CA LYS A 359 5.66 21.91 20.16
C LYS A 359 6.40 20.88 19.31
N TYR A 360 5.85 20.50 18.17
CA TYR A 360 6.36 19.42 17.33
C TYR A 360 6.84 19.89 15.97
N TYR A 361 6.28 20.95 15.43
CA TYR A 361 6.59 21.47 14.10
C TYR A 361 7.14 22.89 14.19
N ASP A 362 8.37 23.05 13.76
CA ASP A 362 9.01 24.35 13.58
C ASP A 362 8.74 24.85 12.15
N ALA A 363 7.82 25.81 12.01
CA ALA A 363 7.41 26.33 10.71
C ALA A 363 8.54 27.13 10.04
N GLU A 364 9.46 27.77 10.79
CA GLU A 364 10.58 28.55 10.23
C GLU A 364 11.60 27.65 9.56
N ASN A 365 11.86 26.47 10.13
CA ASN A 365 12.82 25.50 9.62
C ASN A 365 12.17 24.33 8.90
N ALA A 366 10.83 24.28 8.85
CA ALA A 366 10.03 23.18 8.36
C ALA A 366 10.51 21.81 8.91
N ASP A 367 10.84 21.76 10.18
CA ASP A 367 11.33 20.58 10.89
C ASP A 367 10.28 20.06 11.86
N PHE A 368 10.12 18.75 11.92
CA PHE A 368 9.20 18.09 12.84
C PHE A 368 10.00 17.29 13.87
N ASN A 369 9.73 17.53 15.14
CA ASN A 369 10.39 16.83 16.23
C ASN A 369 9.78 15.44 16.46
N TYR A 370 10.21 14.49 15.64
CA TYR A 370 9.75 13.09 15.68
C TYR A 370 10.04 12.41 17.02
N ASP A 371 11.18 12.70 17.64
CA ASP A 371 11.59 12.11 18.92
C ASP A 371 10.64 12.53 20.03
N GLN A 372 10.29 13.82 20.09
CA GLN A 372 9.37 14.33 21.09
C GLN A 372 7.95 13.81 20.85
N PHE A 373 7.51 13.77 19.59
CA PHE A 373 6.19 13.22 19.22
C PHE A 373 6.07 11.75 19.61
N HIS A 374 7.08 10.94 19.29
CA HIS A 374 7.10 9.52 19.63
C HIS A 374 7.16 9.28 21.14
N LYS A 375 7.87 10.14 21.88
CA LYS A 375 7.95 10.07 23.34
C LYS A 375 6.62 10.41 24.02
N ASP A 376 5.92 11.42 23.51
CA ASP A 376 4.62 11.85 24.05
C ASP A 376 3.49 10.88 23.65
N PHE A 377 3.60 10.25 22.48
CA PHE A 377 2.60 9.36 21.91
C PHE A 377 3.19 8.00 21.51
N PRO A 378 3.70 7.21 22.46
CA PRO A 378 4.27 5.89 22.15
C PRO A 378 3.20 4.89 21.65
N ASP A 379 1.95 5.09 22.03
CA ASP A 379 0.78 4.33 21.54
C ASP A 379 -0.42 5.28 21.42
N LEU A 380 -0.73 5.66 20.19
CA LEU A 380 -1.86 6.54 19.89
C LEU A 380 -3.23 5.93 20.26
N GLY A 381 -3.29 4.61 20.44
CA GLY A 381 -4.52 3.92 20.85
C GLY A 381 -4.86 4.12 22.34
N ASN A 382 -3.89 4.57 23.15
CA ASN A 382 -4.00 4.72 24.61
C ASN A 382 -3.82 6.16 25.08
N THR A 383 -4.08 7.14 24.24
CA THR A 383 -4.01 8.56 24.60
C THR A 383 -5.33 9.26 24.35
N ASP A 384 -5.65 10.26 25.20
CA ASP A 384 -6.83 11.11 25.01
C ASP A 384 -6.64 12.16 23.88
N ALA A 385 -5.39 12.36 23.44
CA ALA A 385 -5.06 13.31 22.38
C ALA A 385 -5.54 12.86 20.98
N PHE A 386 -5.72 11.55 20.79
CA PHE A 386 -6.18 11.00 19.52
C PHE A 386 -7.35 10.04 19.70
N ALA A 387 -8.43 10.31 19.00
CA ALA A 387 -9.55 9.39 18.91
C ALA A 387 -9.29 8.34 17.80
N LYS A 388 -9.55 7.08 18.13
CA LYS A 388 -9.50 5.97 17.20
C LYS A 388 -10.72 5.99 16.29
N ASN A 389 -10.53 6.29 15.03
CA ASN A 389 -11.56 6.29 14.00
C ASN A 389 -11.56 4.94 13.26
N LYS A 390 -12.51 4.08 13.61
CA LYS A 390 -12.70 2.75 13.01
C LYS A 390 -13.84 2.79 12.02
N ILE A 391 -13.54 2.62 10.74
CA ILE A 391 -14.52 2.57 9.67
C ILE A 391 -14.75 1.12 9.27
N GLN A 392 -15.99 0.67 9.34
CA GLN A 392 -16.43 -0.65 8.91
C GLN A 392 -17.44 -0.50 7.77
N THR A 393 -17.15 -1.15 6.65
CA THR A 393 -18.03 -1.13 5.49
C THR A 393 -18.41 -2.55 5.14
N MET A 394 -19.71 -2.81 5.02
CA MET A 394 -20.26 -4.07 4.53
C MET A 394 -21.09 -3.81 3.28
N GLY A 395 -20.91 -4.64 2.28
CA GLY A 395 -21.69 -4.60 1.06
C GLY A 395 -22.07 -6.00 0.61
N ILE A 396 -23.32 -6.16 0.21
CA ILE A 396 -23.83 -7.40 -0.41
C ILE A 396 -24.48 -7.02 -1.73
N THR A 397 -24.09 -7.72 -2.77
CA THR A 397 -24.68 -7.56 -4.11
C THR A 397 -25.19 -8.93 -4.56
N GLN A 398 -26.47 -8.96 -4.92
CA GLN A 398 -27.11 -10.16 -5.47
C GLN A 398 -27.51 -9.88 -6.92
N MET A 399 -27.12 -10.81 -7.80
CA MET A 399 -27.58 -10.83 -9.18
C MET A 399 -28.32 -12.14 -9.42
N LEU A 400 -29.50 -12.06 -9.98
CA LEU A 400 -30.26 -13.18 -10.49
C LEU A 400 -30.43 -12.99 -11.98
N ARG A 401 -30.18 -14.02 -12.75
CA ARG A 401 -30.42 -14.04 -14.19
C ARG A 401 -31.27 -15.26 -14.50
N LEU A 402 -32.40 -15.06 -15.16
CA LEU A 402 -33.23 -16.10 -15.76
C LEU A 402 -32.98 -16.09 -17.26
N THR A 403 -32.63 -17.25 -17.80
CA THR A 403 -32.41 -17.40 -19.25
C THR A 403 -33.41 -18.45 -19.74
N TYR A 404 -34.15 -18.11 -20.76
CA TYR A 404 -34.92 -19.06 -21.61
C TYR A 404 -34.18 -19.25 -22.92
N ARG A 405 -33.93 -20.49 -23.30
CA ARG A 405 -33.24 -20.79 -24.55
C ARG A 405 -33.82 -22.04 -25.21
N ASN A 406 -34.30 -21.89 -26.41
CA ASN A 406 -34.64 -22.99 -27.29
C ASN A 406 -33.88 -22.89 -28.63
N ASP A 407 -34.19 -23.75 -29.58
CA ASP A 407 -33.50 -23.77 -30.88
C ASP A 407 -33.66 -22.50 -31.72
N PHE A 408 -34.60 -21.64 -31.39
CA PHE A 408 -34.95 -20.45 -32.19
C PHE A 408 -34.74 -19.13 -31.47
N VAL A 409 -34.84 -19.11 -30.14
CA VAL A 409 -34.85 -17.87 -29.37
C VAL A 409 -34.06 -18.02 -28.04
N GLU A 410 -33.28 -16.99 -27.69
CA GLU A 410 -32.70 -16.83 -26.38
C GLU A 410 -33.21 -15.54 -25.74
N LEU A 411 -33.83 -15.62 -24.58
CA LEU A 411 -34.29 -14.49 -23.77
C LEU A 411 -33.56 -14.49 -22.45
N VAL A 412 -33.09 -13.30 -22.02
CA VAL A 412 -32.37 -13.12 -20.76
C VAL A 412 -33.02 -12.00 -19.96
N ALA A 413 -33.33 -12.28 -18.72
CA ALA A 413 -33.91 -11.33 -17.75
C ALA A 413 -33.10 -11.28 -16.44
#